data_6ce662e3f7760d88be98b80432fd9ce8
#
_entry.id   6ce662e3f7760d88be98b80432fd9ce8
#
_cell.length_a   1.000
_cell.length_b   1.000
_cell.length_c   1.000
_cell.angle_alpha   90.00
_cell.angle_beta   90.00
_cell.angle_gamma   90.00
#
_symmetry.space_group_name_H-M   'P 1'
#
loop_
_entity.id
_entity.type
_entity.pdbx_description
1 polymer ?
#
loop_
_entity_poly.entity_id
_entity_poly.type
_entity_poly.pdbx_seq_one_letter_code
_entity_poly.pdbx_strand_id
1 'polypeptide(L)'
;MPPAPGLLSRLIALRRISVLAQGGVLLLAVVWLRIPLPVLPMVAITVTLGAFNLFTQWRQQQARPVTDDEVFAQLLVDVAALGGLLYFAGGSANPFVSLFLVPLTIAAAALPVRQAWLMAGATLLAYTFLMFWNLPLPSPQGEMAELDALLARASGVAPEHAGHVSGFALHVLGMWLNFVVSAVV
;
A
#
# COMPACT_ATOMS: atom_id res chain seq x y z
N MET A 1 18.28 -18.42 14.88
CA MET A 1 18.80 -17.37 15.80
C MET A 1 17.59 -16.61 16.34
N PRO A 2 17.52 -16.27 17.61
CA PRO A 2 16.43 -15.40 18.08
C PRO A 2 16.56 -14.02 17.41
N PRO A 3 15.43 -13.35 17.07
CA PRO A 3 15.45 -12.02 16.47
C PRO A 3 16.19 -11.03 17.38
N ALA A 4 16.81 -10.01 16.77
CA ALA A 4 17.61 -9.03 17.50
C ALA A 4 16.81 -8.40 18.66
N PRO A 5 17.42 -8.24 19.86
CA PRO A 5 16.73 -7.64 20.99
C PRO A 5 16.27 -6.23 20.62
N GLY A 6 14.99 -5.92 20.90
CA GLY A 6 14.38 -4.65 20.56
C GLY A 6 13.78 -4.55 19.15
N LEU A 7 13.81 -5.59 18.32
CA LEU A 7 13.20 -5.57 17.00
C LEU A 7 11.68 -5.32 17.09
N LEU A 8 11.00 -6.00 18.01
CA LEU A 8 9.54 -5.82 18.20
C LEU A 8 9.20 -4.38 18.65
N SER A 9 10.00 -3.78 19.53
CA SER A 9 9.79 -2.38 19.94
C SER A 9 9.98 -1.40 18.78
N ARG A 10 10.92 -1.67 17.89
CA ARG A 10 11.11 -0.87 16.67
C ARG A 10 9.91 -1.02 15.70
N LEU A 11 9.40 -2.24 15.51
CA LEU A 11 8.20 -2.49 14.71
C LEU A 11 6.98 -1.76 15.26
N ILE A 12 6.77 -1.80 16.58
CA ILE A 12 5.69 -1.06 17.24
C ILE A 12 5.83 0.44 17.00
N ALA A 13 7.03 0.99 17.14
CA ALA A 13 7.28 2.42 16.91
C ALA A 13 7.05 2.81 15.44
N LEU A 14 7.57 2.04 14.49
CA LEU A 14 7.36 2.27 13.06
C LEU A 14 5.87 2.22 12.69
N ARG A 15 5.14 1.21 13.22
CA ARG A 15 3.69 1.09 12.97
C ARG A 15 2.91 2.26 13.57
N ARG A 16 3.29 2.76 14.74
CA ARG A 16 2.66 3.98 15.30
C ARG A 16 2.83 5.17 14.37
N ILE A 17 4.04 5.38 13.85
CA ILE A 17 4.31 6.45 12.88
C ILE A 17 3.48 6.22 11.61
N SER A 18 3.44 4.99 11.09
CA SER A 18 2.65 4.65 9.91
C SER A 18 1.15 4.90 10.10
N VAL A 19 0.57 4.49 11.23
CA VAL A 19 -0.86 4.71 11.54
C VAL A 19 -1.17 6.21 11.64
N LEU A 20 -0.31 6.98 12.29
CA LEU A 20 -0.48 8.45 12.39
C LEU A 20 -0.33 9.13 11.02
N ALA A 21 0.65 8.71 10.21
CA ALA A 21 0.85 9.24 8.87
C ALA A 21 -0.34 8.89 7.95
N GLN A 22 -0.83 7.64 7.98
CA GLN A 22 -2.00 7.20 7.22
C GLN A 22 -3.25 7.99 7.61
N GLY A 23 -3.50 8.16 8.91
CA GLY A 23 -4.60 8.98 9.42
C GLY A 23 -4.47 10.44 8.98
N GLY A 24 -3.28 11.02 9.04
CA GLY A 24 -2.99 12.38 8.59
C GLY A 24 -3.21 12.57 7.09
N VAL A 25 -2.71 11.64 6.28
CA VAL A 25 -2.90 11.66 4.82
C VAL A 25 -4.38 11.51 4.46
N LEU A 26 -5.11 10.59 5.12
CA LEU A 26 -6.54 10.41 4.91
C LEU A 26 -7.33 11.67 5.27
N LEU A 27 -7.02 12.28 6.42
CA LEU A 27 -7.63 13.54 6.83
C LEU A 27 -7.36 14.65 5.82
N LEU A 28 -6.12 14.79 5.36
CA LEU A 28 -5.72 15.77 4.36
C LEU A 28 -6.48 15.54 3.04
N ALA A 29 -6.54 14.30 2.57
CA ALA A 29 -7.22 13.93 1.32
C ALA A 29 -8.72 14.25 1.36
N VAL A 30 -9.38 13.96 2.48
CA VAL A 30 -10.84 14.14 2.63
C VAL A 30 -11.19 15.60 2.91
N VAL A 31 -10.50 16.26 3.86
CA VAL A 31 -10.88 17.59 4.36
C VAL A 31 -10.34 18.71 3.46
N TRP A 32 -9.10 18.57 3.02
CA TRP A 32 -8.41 19.63 2.27
C TRP A 32 -8.51 19.45 0.75
N LEU A 33 -8.20 18.25 0.27
CA LEU A 33 -8.22 17.95 -1.16
C LEU A 33 -9.63 17.56 -1.66
N ARG A 34 -10.58 17.29 -0.74
CA ARG A 34 -11.97 16.88 -1.04
C ARG A 34 -12.07 15.72 -2.03
N ILE A 35 -11.09 14.82 -2.00
CA ILE A 35 -11.11 13.62 -2.84
C ILE A 35 -12.21 12.70 -2.34
N PRO A 36 -13.14 12.22 -3.18
CA PRO A 36 -14.23 11.31 -2.80
C PRO A 36 -13.69 9.91 -2.55
N LEU A 37 -13.08 9.71 -1.38
CA LEU A 37 -12.57 8.41 -0.92
C LEU A 37 -13.65 7.66 -0.14
N PRO A 38 -13.66 6.33 -0.16
CA PRO A 38 -14.48 5.52 0.72
C PRO A 38 -13.88 5.54 2.14
N VAL A 39 -14.15 6.61 2.87
CA VAL A 39 -13.52 6.92 4.18
C VAL A 39 -13.75 5.82 5.20
N LEU A 40 -14.97 5.24 5.24
CA LEU A 40 -15.34 4.27 6.27
C LEU A 40 -14.44 3.01 6.26
N PRO A 41 -14.24 2.29 5.13
CA PRO A 41 -13.35 1.13 5.13
C PRO A 41 -11.88 1.52 5.36
N MET A 42 -11.43 2.67 4.88
CA MET A 42 -10.04 3.13 5.11
C MET A 42 -9.79 3.44 6.59
N VAL A 43 -10.71 4.13 7.27
CA VAL A 43 -10.66 4.36 8.72
C VAL A 43 -10.72 3.03 9.48
N ALA A 44 -11.59 2.11 9.07
CA ALA A 44 -11.69 0.79 9.70
C ALA A 44 -10.34 0.02 9.63
N ILE A 45 -9.67 0.01 8.48
CA ILE A 45 -8.34 -0.61 8.33
C ILE A 45 -7.32 0.07 9.25
N THR A 46 -7.28 1.41 9.25
CA THR A 46 -6.32 2.19 10.06
C THR A 46 -6.55 1.97 11.55
N VAL A 47 -7.79 1.95 12.00
CA VAL A 47 -8.17 1.68 13.41
C VAL A 47 -7.82 0.24 13.80
N THR A 48 -8.11 -0.72 12.92
CA THR A 48 -7.75 -2.14 13.14
C THR A 48 -6.25 -2.32 13.27
N LEU A 49 -5.45 -1.66 12.40
CA LEU A 49 -4.00 -1.68 12.50
C LEU A 49 -3.50 -1.03 13.79
N GLY A 50 -4.12 0.07 14.21
CA GLY A 50 -3.85 0.72 15.50
C GLY A 50 -4.16 -0.18 16.70
N ALA A 51 -5.32 -0.84 16.70
CA ALA A 51 -5.70 -1.82 17.73
C ALA A 51 -4.72 -3.02 17.76
N PHE A 52 -4.33 -3.51 16.60
CA PHE A 52 -3.32 -4.56 16.48
C PHE A 52 -1.96 -4.11 17.04
N ASN A 53 -1.58 -2.85 16.84
CA ASN A 53 -0.37 -2.29 17.44
C ASN A 53 -0.44 -2.23 18.98
N LEU A 54 -1.59 -1.89 19.55
CA LEU A 54 -1.82 -1.93 21.01
C LEU A 54 -1.75 -3.37 21.53
N PHE A 55 -2.32 -4.33 20.82
CA PHE A 55 -2.20 -5.75 21.15
C PHE A 55 -0.74 -6.20 21.13
N THR A 56 0.04 -5.80 20.12
CA THR A 56 1.47 -6.11 20.04
C THR A 56 2.26 -5.50 21.21
N GLN A 57 1.94 -4.28 21.64
CA GLN A 57 2.53 -3.65 22.81
C GLN A 57 2.23 -4.45 24.09
N TRP A 58 0.97 -4.83 24.29
CA TRP A 58 0.58 -5.67 25.43
C TRP A 58 1.30 -7.02 25.40
N ARG A 59 1.40 -7.66 24.22
CA ARG A 59 2.14 -8.91 24.03
C ARG A 59 3.63 -8.76 24.39
N GLN A 60 4.26 -7.64 24.04
CA GLN A 60 5.66 -7.36 24.36
C GLN A 60 5.92 -7.27 25.88
N GLN A 61 4.93 -6.80 26.65
CA GLN A 61 5.04 -6.72 28.11
C GLN A 61 5.04 -8.10 28.80
N GLN A 62 4.59 -9.14 28.09
CA GLN A 62 4.59 -10.51 28.61
C GLN A 62 5.97 -11.13 28.42
N ALA A 63 6.96 -10.92 29.07
CA ALA A 63 8.32 -11.51 29.14
C ALA A 63 8.56 -12.85 28.37
N ARG A 64 7.84 -13.09 27.26
CA ARG A 64 7.98 -14.27 26.40
C ARG A 64 8.93 -13.96 25.26
N PRO A 65 9.82 -14.88 24.85
CA PRO A 65 10.70 -14.68 23.73
C PRO A 65 9.91 -14.43 22.44
N VAL A 66 10.34 -13.45 21.66
CA VAL A 66 9.78 -13.16 20.33
C VAL A 66 10.36 -14.17 19.34
N THR A 67 9.51 -14.76 18.50
CA THR A 67 9.94 -15.72 17.48
C THR A 67 9.99 -15.05 16.10
N ASP A 68 10.77 -15.63 15.17
CA ASP A 68 10.83 -15.16 13.77
C ASP A 68 9.45 -15.24 13.10
N ASP A 69 8.66 -16.27 13.41
CA ASP A 69 7.29 -16.42 12.88
C ASP A 69 6.35 -15.31 13.39
N GLU A 70 6.54 -14.87 14.64
CA GLU A 70 5.77 -13.74 15.20
C GLU A 70 6.12 -12.44 14.46
N VAL A 71 7.40 -12.18 14.22
CA VAL A 71 7.85 -11.01 13.45
C VAL A 71 7.32 -11.07 12.00
N PHE A 72 7.43 -12.23 11.37
CA PHE A 72 6.91 -12.44 10.02
C PHE A 72 5.40 -12.18 9.93
N ALA A 73 4.61 -12.73 10.87
CA ALA A 73 3.16 -12.49 10.94
C ALA A 73 2.83 -11.00 11.15
N GLN A 74 3.60 -10.30 11.97
CA GLN A 74 3.45 -8.86 12.19
C GLN A 74 3.65 -8.06 10.90
N LEU A 75 4.67 -8.40 10.11
CA LEU A 75 4.94 -7.74 8.83
C LEU A 75 3.90 -8.07 7.76
N LEU A 76 3.34 -9.31 7.77
CA LEU A 76 2.22 -9.66 6.88
C LEU A 76 0.97 -8.84 7.17
N VAL A 77 0.68 -8.56 8.43
CA VAL A 77 -0.44 -7.66 8.80
C VAL A 77 -0.21 -6.25 8.25
N ASP A 78 1.04 -5.75 8.30
CA ASP A 78 1.37 -4.44 7.72
C ASP A 78 1.20 -4.43 6.20
N VAL A 79 1.62 -5.50 5.50
CA VAL A 79 1.40 -5.67 4.04
C VAL A 79 -0.09 -5.72 3.72
N ALA A 80 -0.88 -6.48 4.48
CA ALA A 80 -2.32 -6.61 4.26
C ALA A 80 -3.06 -5.28 4.50
N ALA A 81 -2.72 -4.55 5.56
CA ALA A 81 -3.30 -3.25 5.86
C ALA A 81 -2.96 -2.22 4.78
N LEU A 82 -1.69 -2.16 4.35
CA LEU A 82 -1.26 -1.28 3.27
C LEU A 82 -1.96 -1.63 1.95
N GLY A 83 -2.05 -2.93 1.61
CA GLY A 83 -2.77 -3.40 0.43
C GLY A 83 -4.24 -3.01 0.45
N GLY A 84 -4.91 -3.16 1.59
CA GLY A 84 -6.30 -2.73 1.78
C GLY A 84 -6.49 -1.23 1.61
N LEU A 85 -5.59 -0.40 2.15
CA LEU A 85 -5.65 1.05 1.97
C LEU A 85 -5.43 1.45 0.51
N LEU A 86 -4.44 0.85 -0.15
CA LEU A 86 -4.14 1.12 -1.55
C LEU A 86 -5.27 0.66 -2.48
N TYR A 87 -5.96 -0.45 -2.15
CA TYR A 87 -7.13 -0.90 -2.90
C TYR A 87 -8.20 0.19 -3.00
N PHE A 88 -8.45 0.92 -1.90
CA PHE A 88 -9.40 2.03 -1.85
C PHE A 88 -8.82 3.38 -2.33
N ALA A 89 -7.51 3.46 -2.54
CA ALA A 89 -6.80 4.69 -2.89
C ALA A 89 -6.22 4.68 -4.32
N GLY A 90 -6.80 3.92 -5.24
CA GLY A 90 -6.39 3.90 -6.64
C GLY A 90 -5.39 2.80 -7.01
N GLY A 91 -5.16 1.84 -6.12
CA GLY A 91 -4.41 0.60 -6.40
C GLY A 91 -2.96 0.82 -6.77
N SER A 92 -2.51 0.13 -7.80
CA SER A 92 -1.12 0.13 -8.28
C SER A 92 -0.64 1.47 -8.86
N ALA A 93 -1.56 2.36 -9.25
CA ALA A 93 -1.24 3.71 -9.73
C ALA A 93 -0.89 4.68 -8.59
N ASN A 94 -1.16 4.30 -7.35
CA ASN A 94 -0.88 5.14 -6.20
C ASN A 94 0.64 5.15 -5.89
N PRO A 95 1.30 6.32 -5.76
CA PRO A 95 2.73 6.42 -5.50
C PRO A 95 3.16 5.74 -4.17
N PHE A 96 2.24 5.59 -3.21
CA PHE A 96 2.50 4.91 -1.94
C PHE A 96 2.66 3.39 -2.06
N VAL A 97 2.47 2.82 -3.23
CA VAL A 97 2.75 1.39 -3.49
C VAL A 97 4.20 1.00 -3.16
N SER A 98 5.13 1.95 -3.29
CA SER A 98 6.54 1.77 -2.90
C SER A 98 6.73 1.47 -1.41
N LEU A 99 5.75 1.79 -0.55
CA LEU A 99 5.81 1.46 0.88
C LEU A 99 5.79 -0.05 1.16
N PHE A 100 5.41 -0.89 0.20
CA PHE A 100 5.59 -2.35 0.32
C PHE A 100 7.05 -2.77 0.49
N LEU A 101 8.01 -1.93 0.07
CA LEU A 101 9.43 -2.18 0.29
C LEU A 101 9.82 -2.10 1.76
N VAL A 102 9.08 -1.37 2.60
CA VAL A 102 9.39 -1.23 4.03
C VAL A 102 9.30 -2.57 4.78
N PRO A 103 8.15 -3.29 4.79
CA PRO A 103 8.10 -4.60 5.43
C PRO A 103 9.04 -5.61 4.77
N LEU A 104 9.28 -5.52 3.48
CA LEU A 104 10.21 -6.38 2.76
C LEU A 104 11.66 -6.18 3.22
N THR A 105 12.14 -4.93 3.30
CA THR A 105 13.51 -4.63 3.78
C THR A 105 13.71 -5.02 5.23
N ILE A 106 12.69 -4.84 6.08
CA ILE A 106 12.74 -5.30 7.47
C ILE A 106 12.86 -6.83 7.53
N ALA A 107 12.06 -7.55 6.72
CA ALA A 107 12.13 -9.01 6.65
C ALA A 107 13.49 -9.49 6.15
N ALA A 108 14.04 -8.89 5.11
CA ALA A 108 15.35 -9.22 4.57
C ALA A 108 16.50 -9.00 5.57
N ALA A 109 16.40 -7.95 6.40
CA ALA A 109 17.42 -7.61 7.39
C ALA A 109 17.31 -8.41 8.69
N ALA A 110 16.12 -8.90 9.08
CA ALA A 110 15.85 -9.40 10.42
C ALA A 110 15.39 -10.86 10.49
N LEU A 111 14.94 -11.44 9.39
CA LEU A 111 14.35 -12.78 9.35
C LEU A 111 15.23 -13.77 8.58
N PRO A 112 15.07 -15.08 8.83
CA PRO A 112 15.70 -16.12 8.03
C PRO A 112 15.35 -15.97 6.54
N VAL A 113 16.30 -16.34 5.67
CA VAL A 113 16.20 -16.19 4.20
C VAL A 113 14.89 -16.76 3.63
N ARG A 114 14.41 -17.89 4.15
CA ARG A 114 13.14 -18.48 3.74
C ARG A 114 11.95 -17.52 3.98
N GLN A 115 11.89 -16.88 5.14
CA GLN A 115 10.81 -15.94 5.49
C GLN A 115 10.96 -14.62 4.72
N ALA A 116 12.17 -14.16 4.44
CA ALA A 116 12.42 -13.01 3.58
C ALA A 116 11.88 -13.25 2.15
N TRP A 117 12.12 -14.43 1.56
CA TRP A 117 11.55 -14.79 0.26
C TRP A 117 10.02 -14.93 0.29
N LEU A 118 9.45 -15.47 1.37
CA LEU A 118 8.00 -15.51 1.54
C LEU A 118 7.40 -14.10 1.63
N MET A 119 8.09 -13.16 2.29
CA MET A 119 7.68 -11.75 2.34
C MET A 119 7.77 -11.08 0.98
N ALA A 120 8.84 -11.34 0.21
CA ALA A 120 8.95 -10.88 -1.17
C ALA A 120 7.79 -11.39 -2.04
N GLY A 121 7.47 -12.68 -1.92
CA GLY A 121 6.30 -13.25 -2.58
C GLY A 121 4.98 -12.61 -2.16
N ALA A 122 4.77 -12.38 -0.87
CA ALA A 122 3.56 -11.75 -0.34
C ALA A 122 3.39 -10.31 -0.82
N THR A 123 4.44 -9.49 -0.78
CA THR A 123 4.41 -8.11 -1.26
C THR A 123 4.21 -8.03 -2.76
N LEU A 124 4.85 -8.93 -3.52
CA LEU A 124 4.66 -9.01 -4.97
C LEU A 124 3.23 -9.43 -5.33
N LEU A 125 2.67 -10.42 -4.64
CA LEU A 125 1.28 -10.84 -4.82
C LEU A 125 0.30 -9.71 -4.48
N ALA A 126 0.52 -9.00 -3.38
CA ALA A 126 -0.30 -7.86 -2.99
C ALA A 126 -0.26 -6.76 -4.05
N TYR A 127 0.93 -6.42 -4.56
CA TYR A 127 1.07 -5.44 -5.62
C TYR A 127 0.42 -5.91 -6.94
N THR A 128 0.65 -7.15 -7.33
CA THR A 128 0.03 -7.73 -8.53
C THR A 128 -1.50 -7.75 -8.41
N PHE A 129 -2.02 -8.11 -7.22
CA PHE A 129 -3.45 -8.02 -6.95
C PHE A 129 -3.99 -6.61 -7.17
N LEU A 130 -3.32 -5.59 -6.63
CA LEU A 130 -3.71 -4.18 -6.80
C LEU A 130 -3.64 -3.71 -8.25
N MET A 131 -2.86 -4.35 -9.11
CA MET A 131 -2.78 -4.03 -10.53
C MET A 131 -4.07 -4.42 -11.28
N PHE A 132 -4.71 -5.53 -10.88
CA PHE A 132 -5.91 -6.05 -11.52
C PHE A 132 -7.21 -5.68 -10.79
N TRP A 133 -7.14 -5.54 -9.46
CA TRP A 133 -8.29 -5.25 -8.61
C TRP A 133 -7.99 -4.07 -7.71
N ASN A 134 -8.63 -2.96 -8.00
CA ASN A 134 -8.61 -1.76 -7.17
C ASN A 134 -9.88 -0.95 -7.41
N LEU A 135 -10.21 -0.08 -6.46
CA LEU A 135 -11.27 0.89 -6.64
C LEU A 135 -10.67 2.11 -7.38
N PRO A 136 -11.07 2.37 -8.63
CA PRO A 136 -10.55 3.51 -9.37
C PRO A 136 -10.96 4.80 -8.67
N LEU A 137 -9.98 5.68 -8.42
CA LEU A 137 -10.29 7.04 -7.99
C LEU A 137 -10.83 7.83 -9.19
N PRO A 138 -11.81 8.74 -8.98
CA PRO A 138 -12.15 9.74 -9.98
C PRO A 138 -10.88 10.54 -10.28
N SER A 139 -10.29 10.30 -11.43
CA SER A 139 -9.09 11.04 -11.84
C SER A 139 -9.50 12.33 -12.51
N PRO A 140 -8.78 13.44 -12.30
CA PRO A 140 -8.97 14.65 -13.12
C PRO A 140 -8.86 14.36 -14.62
N GLN A 141 -8.13 13.32 -15.00
CA GLN A 141 -8.02 12.83 -16.37
C GLN A 141 -9.32 12.19 -16.88
N GLY A 142 -10.10 11.55 -16.00
CA GLY A 142 -11.42 11.02 -16.32
C GLY A 142 -12.44 12.14 -16.60
N GLU A 143 -12.44 13.19 -15.77
CA GLU A 143 -13.27 14.36 -15.97
C GLU A 143 -12.86 15.14 -17.23
N MET A 144 -11.55 15.26 -17.49
CA MET A 144 -11.05 15.87 -18.73
C MET A 144 -11.40 15.04 -19.96
N ALA A 145 -11.29 13.71 -19.89
CA ALA A 145 -11.68 12.83 -20.99
C ALA A 145 -13.19 12.88 -21.25
N GLU A 146 -14.02 13.01 -20.22
CA GLU A 146 -15.46 13.19 -20.36
C GLU A 146 -15.79 14.56 -20.96
N LEU A 147 -15.10 15.62 -20.52
CA LEU A 147 -15.23 16.96 -21.09
C LEU A 147 -14.78 16.99 -22.56
N ASP A 148 -13.65 16.35 -22.89
CA ASP A 148 -13.15 16.22 -24.26
C ASP A 148 -14.13 15.43 -25.14
N ALA A 149 -14.74 14.36 -24.59
CA ALA A 149 -15.77 13.60 -25.31
C ALA A 149 -17.05 14.42 -25.56
N LEU A 150 -17.45 15.27 -24.60
CA LEU A 150 -18.57 16.18 -24.74
C LEU A 150 -18.28 17.29 -25.78
N LEU A 151 -17.08 17.86 -25.74
CA LEU A 151 -16.61 18.85 -26.70
C LEU A 151 -16.50 18.28 -28.12
N ALA A 152 -15.98 17.05 -28.25
CA ALA A 152 -15.91 16.33 -29.53
C ALA A 152 -17.31 16.06 -30.11
N ARG A 153 -18.27 15.67 -29.25
CA ARG A 153 -19.68 15.52 -29.67
C ARG A 153 -20.29 16.85 -30.11
N ALA A 154 -19.98 17.94 -29.41
CA ALA A 154 -20.50 19.27 -29.73
C ALA A 154 -19.87 19.88 -31.00
N SER A 155 -18.60 19.58 -31.27
CA SER A 155 -17.82 20.11 -32.39
C SER A 155 -17.87 19.22 -33.66
N GLY A 156 -18.34 17.97 -33.54
CA GLY A 156 -18.36 17.01 -34.66
C GLY A 156 -16.97 16.47 -35.06
N VAL A 157 -15.95 16.71 -34.26
CA VAL A 157 -14.58 16.24 -34.46
C VAL A 157 -14.36 14.93 -33.71
N ALA A 158 -13.81 13.90 -34.37
CA ALA A 158 -13.51 12.63 -33.74
C ALA A 158 -12.39 12.79 -32.70
N PRO A 159 -12.48 12.14 -31.50
CA PRO A 159 -11.45 12.26 -30.49
C PRO A 159 -10.17 11.54 -30.91
N GLU A 160 -9.06 12.27 -31.03
CA GLU A 160 -7.71 11.75 -31.35
C GLU A 160 -7.01 11.03 -30.17
N HIS A 161 -7.72 10.59 -29.14
CA HIS A 161 -7.13 10.25 -27.84
C HIS A 161 -7.00 8.74 -27.53
N ALA A 162 -6.91 7.88 -28.55
CA ALA A 162 -6.63 6.45 -28.32
C ALA A 162 -5.20 6.14 -27.79
N GLY A 163 -4.29 7.13 -27.76
CA GLY A 163 -2.88 6.95 -27.37
C GLY A 163 -2.58 7.06 -25.86
N HIS A 164 -3.43 7.73 -25.08
CA HIS A 164 -3.13 8.03 -23.67
C HIS A 164 -3.29 6.83 -22.71
N VAL A 165 -4.19 5.90 -23.01
CA VAL A 165 -4.42 4.70 -22.18
C VAL A 165 -3.20 3.78 -22.22
N SER A 166 -2.49 3.70 -23.35
CA SER A 166 -1.29 2.88 -23.48
C SER A 166 -0.11 3.41 -22.66
N GLY A 167 0.06 4.74 -22.58
CA GLY A 167 1.12 5.37 -21.79
C GLY A 167 0.97 5.15 -20.29
N PHE A 168 -0.25 5.25 -19.77
CA PHE A 168 -0.54 5.01 -18.35
C PHE A 168 -0.31 3.53 -17.98
N ALA A 169 -0.78 2.59 -18.79
CA ALA A 169 -0.57 1.17 -18.57
C ALA A 169 0.93 0.80 -18.59
N LEU A 170 1.70 1.38 -19.52
CA LEU A 170 3.15 1.20 -19.57
C LEU A 170 3.85 1.79 -18.33
N HIS A 171 3.38 2.93 -17.81
CA HIS A 171 3.92 3.52 -16.59
C HIS A 171 3.70 2.62 -15.38
N VAL A 172 2.48 2.13 -15.19
CA VAL A 172 2.13 1.19 -14.10
C VAL A 172 2.92 -0.12 -14.23
N LEU A 173 3.06 -0.66 -15.43
CA LEU A 173 3.88 -1.85 -15.69
C LEU A 173 5.35 -1.60 -15.37
N GLY A 174 5.89 -0.43 -15.74
CA GLY A 174 7.26 -0.02 -15.42
C GLY A 174 7.49 0.08 -13.91
N MET A 175 6.54 0.66 -13.15
CA MET A 175 6.59 0.71 -11.69
C MET A 175 6.57 -0.70 -11.09
N TRP A 176 5.72 -1.58 -11.60
CA TRP A 176 5.64 -2.98 -11.14
C TRP A 176 6.95 -3.73 -11.40
N LEU A 177 7.52 -3.62 -12.61
CA LEU A 177 8.82 -4.23 -12.95
C LEU A 177 9.94 -3.70 -12.04
N ASN A 178 9.99 -2.39 -11.79
CA ASN A 178 10.97 -1.80 -10.88
C ASN A 178 10.80 -2.36 -9.46
N PHE A 179 9.57 -2.55 -9.00
CA PHE A 179 9.29 -3.18 -7.71
C PHE A 179 9.78 -4.63 -7.66
N VAL A 180 9.51 -5.43 -8.72
CA VAL A 180 9.99 -6.83 -8.81
C VAL A 180 11.51 -6.89 -8.72
N VAL A 181 12.21 -6.05 -9.49
CA VAL A 181 13.69 -5.98 -9.44
C VAL A 181 14.15 -5.62 -8.04
N SER A 182 13.57 -4.60 -7.40
CA SER A 182 13.93 -4.16 -6.04
C SER A 182 13.61 -5.20 -4.96
N ALA A 183 12.64 -6.09 -5.19
CA ALA A 183 12.29 -7.15 -4.25
C ALA A 183 13.23 -8.36 -4.33
N VAL A 184 13.93 -8.55 -5.46
CA VAL A 184 14.81 -9.71 -5.72
C VAL A 184 16.29 -9.39 -5.43
N VAL A 185 16.71 -8.14 -5.59
CA VAL A 185 18.09 -7.66 -5.32
C VAL A 185 18.29 -7.39 -3.84
#